data_4073c6d3d4195e56b734b38ac5797ff9
#
_entry.id   4073c6d3d4195e56b734b38ac5797ff9
#
_cell.length_a   1.000
_cell.length_b   1.000
_cell.length_c   1.000
_cell.angle_alpha   90.00
_cell.angle_beta   90.00
_cell.angle_gamma   90.00
#
_symmetry.space_group_name_H-M   'P 1'
#
loop_
_entity.id
_entity.type
_entity.pdbx_description
1 polymer ?
#
loop_
_entity_poly.entity_id
_entity_poly.type
_entity_poly.pdbx_seq_one_letter_code
_entity_poly.pdbx_strand_id
1 'polypeptide(L)'
;MKNKNEKVNDYMNKYSDHHCILVKKYRSLFHYVWVLEEQGQKFKVHVGKALYFRIQNGTQLTIGKIGRKLINIRPGFCKTDK
;
A
#
# COMPACT_ATOMS: atom_id res chain seq x y z
N MET A 1 -29.19 0.06 11.71
CA MET A 1 -28.60 -0.44 11.52
C MET A 1 -27.28 -0.22 11.48
N LYS A 2 -26.61 -0.27 12.27
CA LYS A 2 -25.33 -0.06 12.30
C LYS A 2 -24.59 -1.03 11.55
N ASN A 3 -25.15 -2.05 11.16
CA ASN A 3 -24.44 -3.08 10.54
C ASN A 3 -23.75 -2.70 9.29
N LYS A 4 -24.34 -1.88 8.49
CA LYS A 4 -23.73 -1.51 7.29
C LYS A 4 -22.51 -0.72 7.54
N ASN A 5 -22.55 0.21 8.45
CA ASN A 5 -21.40 1.01 8.76
C ASN A 5 -20.30 0.19 9.39
N GLU A 6 -20.68 -0.74 10.20
CA GLU A 6 -19.68 -1.59 10.81
C GLU A 6 -18.95 -2.42 9.80
N LYS A 7 -19.67 -2.92 8.81
CA LYS A 7 -19.02 -3.70 7.81
C LYS A 7 -18.06 -2.88 7.01
N VAL A 8 -18.40 -1.65 6.69
CA VAL A 8 -17.52 -0.80 5.94
C VAL A 8 -16.28 -0.49 6.77
N ASN A 9 -16.45 -0.22 8.03
CA ASN A 9 -15.32 0.07 8.87
C ASN A 9 -14.38 -1.10 9.00
N ASP A 10 -14.93 -2.29 9.17
CA ASP A 10 -14.10 -3.46 9.26
C ASP A 10 -13.31 -3.66 7.99
N TYR A 11 -13.94 -3.46 6.88
CA TYR A 11 -13.26 -3.64 5.61
C TYR A 11 -12.12 -2.63 5.48
N MET A 12 -12.37 -1.39 5.83
CA MET A 12 -11.36 -0.37 5.69
C MET A 12 -10.22 -0.55 6.65
N ASN A 13 -10.48 -1.16 7.79
CA ASN A 13 -9.44 -1.34 8.79
C ASN A 13 -8.76 -2.69 8.73
N LYS A 14 -9.13 -3.51 7.76
CA LYS A 14 -8.55 -4.82 7.71
C LYS A 14 -7.17 -4.80 7.12
N TYR A 15 -6.27 -5.47 7.76
CA TYR A 15 -4.90 -5.59 7.28
C TYR A 15 -4.87 -6.49 6.05
N SER A 16 -4.12 -6.12 5.06
CA SER A 16 -3.93 -6.98 3.90
C SER A 16 -2.53 -6.82 3.36
N ASP A 17 -2.00 -7.89 2.79
CA ASP A 17 -0.70 -7.88 2.15
C ASP A 17 -0.87 -7.82 0.65
N HIS A 18 0.05 -7.14 -0.01
CA HIS A 18 -0.02 -6.97 -1.45
C HIS A 18 1.36 -7.07 -2.06
N HIS A 19 1.48 -7.88 -3.12
CA HIS A 19 2.71 -7.98 -3.88
C HIS A 19 2.53 -7.05 -5.07
N CYS A 20 3.28 -6.00 -5.11
CA CYS A 20 3.01 -4.93 -6.08
C CYS A 20 4.29 -4.27 -6.57
N ILE A 21 4.13 -3.39 -7.52
CA ILE A 21 5.23 -2.65 -8.09
C ILE A 21 4.92 -1.17 -7.92
N LEU A 22 5.92 -0.41 -7.49
CA LEU A 22 5.74 1.02 -7.34
C LEU A 22 5.75 1.66 -8.73
N VAL A 23 4.63 2.20 -9.12
CA VAL A 23 4.49 2.76 -10.46
C VAL A 23 4.76 4.23 -10.48
N LYS A 24 4.38 4.95 -9.45
CA LYS A 24 4.44 6.37 -9.46
C LYS A 24 4.46 6.90 -8.04
N LYS A 25 5.07 8.05 -7.84
CA LYS A 25 5.08 8.69 -6.54
C LYS A 25 4.66 10.13 -6.73
N TYR A 26 3.97 10.69 -5.75
CA TYR A 26 3.71 12.12 -5.79
C TYR A 26 3.47 12.63 -4.39
N ARG A 27 3.57 13.94 -4.22
CA ARG A 27 3.28 14.56 -2.96
C ARG A 27 1.97 15.29 -3.05
N SER A 28 1.13 15.10 -2.08
CA SER A 28 -0.06 15.91 -1.97
C SER A 28 0.24 16.92 -0.89
N LEU A 29 -0.73 17.71 -0.54
CA LEU A 29 -0.54 18.79 0.39
C LEU A 29 0.03 18.34 1.73
N PHE A 30 -0.48 17.25 2.25
CA PHE A 30 -0.03 16.79 3.54
C PHE A 30 0.53 15.38 3.54
N HIS A 31 0.65 14.76 2.39
CA HIS A 31 1.03 13.36 2.34
C HIS A 31 2.01 13.07 1.22
N TYR A 32 2.82 12.05 1.45
CA TYR A 32 3.61 11.49 0.39
C TYR A 32 2.85 10.24 -0.03
N VAL A 33 2.62 10.08 -1.31
CA VAL A 33 1.77 9.02 -1.82
C VAL A 33 2.50 8.16 -2.83
N TRP A 34 2.34 6.86 -2.69
CA TRP A 34 2.81 5.91 -3.67
C TRP A 34 1.60 5.35 -4.41
N VAL A 35 1.74 5.22 -5.73
CA VAL A 35 0.75 4.52 -6.54
C VAL A 35 1.38 3.19 -6.89
N LEU A 36 0.71 2.12 -6.49
CA LEU A 36 1.22 0.78 -6.67
C LEU A 36 0.30 -0.01 -7.58
N GLU A 37 0.85 -1.00 -8.24
CA GLU A 37 0.06 -1.82 -9.13
C GLU A 37 0.19 -3.28 -8.73
N GLU A 38 -0.93 -3.97 -8.61
CA GLU A 38 -0.96 -5.38 -8.29
C GLU A 38 -1.91 -6.05 -9.28
N GLN A 39 -1.39 -6.92 -10.12
CA GLN A 39 -2.22 -7.66 -11.07
C GLN A 39 -3.11 -6.75 -11.90
N GLY A 40 -2.54 -5.67 -12.39
CA GLY A 40 -3.28 -4.76 -13.25
C GLY A 40 -4.15 -3.75 -12.53
N GLN A 41 -4.23 -3.84 -11.22
CA GLN A 41 -5.05 -2.91 -10.47
C GLN A 41 -4.14 -1.94 -9.74
N LYS A 42 -4.47 -0.67 -9.78
CA LYS A 42 -3.65 0.33 -9.12
C LYS A 42 -4.32 0.80 -7.84
N PHE A 43 -3.52 1.09 -6.86
CA PHE A 43 -4.03 1.60 -5.61
C PHE A 43 -3.01 2.55 -4.99
N LYS A 44 -3.42 3.33 -4.03
CA LYS A 44 -2.58 4.34 -3.42
C LYS A 44 -2.37 4.07 -1.95
N VAL A 45 -1.17 4.38 -1.46
CA VAL A 45 -0.92 4.30 -0.03
C VAL A 45 -0.16 5.54 0.38
N HIS A 46 -0.33 5.94 1.63
CA HIS A 46 0.39 7.07 2.20
C HIS A 46 1.63 6.52 2.88
N VAL A 47 2.77 7.13 2.63
CA VAL A 47 4.03 6.66 3.19
C VAL A 47 4.75 7.80 3.86
N GLY A 48 5.73 7.48 4.67
CA GLY A 48 6.54 8.50 5.30
C GLY A 48 7.56 9.07 4.31
N LYS A 49 8.12 10.21 4.67
CA LYS A 49 9.06 10.89 3.81
C LYS A 49 10.26 10.02 3.49
N ALA A 50 10.78 9.32 4.48
CA ALA A 50 11.97 8.50 4.27
C ALA A 50 11.72 7.42 3.22
N LEU A 51 10.60 6.73 3.30
CA LEU A 51 10.30 5.71 2.33
C LEU A 51 10.02 6.30 0.96
N TYR A 52 9.38 7.46 0.94
CA TYR A 52 9.05 8.09 -0.31
C TYR A 52 10.31 8.32 -1.16
N PHE A 53 11.39 8.76 -0.54
CA PHE A 53 12.61 9.03 -1.27
C PHE A 53 13.51 7.82 -1.41
N ARG A 54 13.31 6.80 -0.59
CA ARG A 54 14.19 5.67 -0.60
C ARG A 54 13.89 4.66 -1.69
N ILE A 55 12.64 4.45 -2.01
CA ILE A 55 12.22 3.44 -2.95
C ILE A 55 11.94 4.08 -4.29
N GLN A 56 12.44 3.49 -5.34
CA GLN A 56 12.28 4.08 -6.66
C GLN A 56 11.17 3.42 -7.45
N ASN A 57 10.67 4.14 -8.44
CA ASN A 57 9.64 3.60 -9.31
C ASN A 57 10.15 2.35 -9.98
N GLY A 58 9.29 1.39 -10.16
CA GLY A 58 9.66 0.12 -10.76
C GLY A 58 10.08 -0.93 -9.76
N THR A 59 10.21 -0.56 -8.50
CA THR A 59 10.63 -1.51 -7.48
C THR A 59 9.51 -2.47 -7.12
N GLN A 60 9.83 -3.75 -7.04
CA GLN A 60 8.87 -4.75 -6.62
C GLN A 60 8.87 -4.81 -5.11
N LEU A 61 7.69 -4.81 -4.54
CA LEU A 61 7.54 -4.74 -3.08
C LEU A 61 6.42 -5.63 -2.60
N THR A 62 6.53 -6.05 -1.36
CA THR A 62 5.41 -6.65 -0.66
C THR A 62 5.08 -5.71 0.47
N ILE A 63 3.88 -5.20 0.49
CA ILE A 63 3.49 -4.28 1.53
C ILE A 63 2.31 -4.79 2.31
N GLY A 64 2.21 -4.36 3.53
CA GLY A 64 1.02 -4.62 4.34
C GLY A 64 0.37 -3.30 4.62
N LYS A 65 -0.92 -3.22 4.45
CA LYS A 65 -1.63 -1.97 4.68
C LYS A 65 -2.98 -2.16 5.34
N ILE A 66 -3.47 -1.10 5.92
CA ILE A 66 -4.81 -1.04 6.45
C ILE A 66 -5.42 0.20 5.83
N GLY A 67 -6.42 0.03 4.99
CA GLY A 67 -6.96 1.14 4.23
C GLY A 67 -5.90 1.73 3.34
N ARG A 68 -5.57 2.98 3.51
CA ARG A 68 -4.53 3.62 2.73
C ARG A 68 -3.26 3.81 3.52
N LYS A 69 -3.20 3.25 4.72
CA LYS A 69 -2.07 3.43 5.58
C LYS A 69 -1.11 2.28 5.44
N LEU A 70 0.14 2.58 5.13
CA LEU A 70 1.17 1.56 5.00
C LEU A 70 1.59 1.14 6.39
N ILE A 71 1.53 -0.16 6.65
CA ILE A 71 1.91 -0.70 7.95
C ILE A 71 3.31 -1.28 7.91
N ASN A 72 3.62 -2.03 6.89
CA ASN A 72 4.98 -2.54 6.76
C ASN A 72 5.32 -2.76 5.30
N ILE A 73 6.59 -2.99 5.04
CA ILE A 73 7.06 -3.12 3.68
C ILE A 73 8.24 -4.04 3.66
N ARG A 74 8.32 -4.88 2.64
CA ARG A 74 9.45 -5.77 2.42
C ARG A 74 9.85 -5.65 0.96
N PRO A 75 11.15 -5.67 0.68
CA PRO A 75 11.59 -5.53 -0.69
C PRO A 75 11.27 -6.82 -1.45
N GLY A 76 10.96 -6.67 -2.70
CA GLY A 76 10.68 -7.80 -3.56
C GLY A 76 9.38 -8.47 -3.23
N PHE A 77 9.03 -9.48 -4.03
CA PHE A 77 7.83 -10.24 -3.73
C PHE A 77 8.25 -11.34 -2.73
N CYS A 78 7.38 -11.57 -1.79
CA CYS A 78 7.66 -12.59 -0.81
C CYS A 78 7.64 -13.94 -1.47
N LYS A 79 8.77 -14.67 -1.38
CA LYS A 79 8.80 -15.88 -1.99
C LYS A 79 8.52 -16.87 -1.12
N THR A 80 7.47 -17.34 -0.98
CA THR A 80 7.24 -18.32 -0.05
C THR A 80 7.51 -19.61 -0.50
N ASP A 81 7.67 -19.71 -1.59
CA ASP A 81 7.88 -20.96 -2.04
C ASP A 81 9.14 -21.29 -1.96
N LYS A 82 9.48 -21.28 -1.62
CA LYS A 82 10.56 -21.54 -1.64
C LYS A 82 10.84 -21.97 -1.19
#